data_513b35722357556f332514b2fe52a7f5
#
_entry.id   513b35722357556f332514b2fe52a7f5
#
_cell.length_a   1.000
_cell.length_b   1.000
_cell.length_c   1.000
_cell.angle_alpha   90.00
_cell.angle_beta   90.00
_cell.angle_gamma   90.00
#
_symmetry.space_group_name_H-M   'P 1'
#
loop_
_entity.id
_entity.type
_entity.pdbx_description
1 polymer ?
#
loop_
_entity_poly.entity_id
_entity_poly.type
_entity_poly.pdbx_seq_one_letter_code
_entity_poly.pdbx_strand_id
1 'polypeptide(L)'
;KSGVGSVVGYSLNAIKDKDIPGLRRKIGVVFQDFKLLPDRTLFDNLSFVLKATGWKDKNAIQERVTEVLSMVNVTVNTNKYPFELSGGEQQRVAIARALLNHPQLIIADEPTGNLDPETSQEIMQLFRKLHSEGMTVIMATHDYNMIVKFPGKILKCGDGKLIEVVAKI
;
A
#
# COMPACT_ATOMS: atom_id res chain seq x y z
N LYS A 1 8.51 22.04 17.39
CA LYS A 1 9.53 20.98 17.28
C LYS A 1 10.13 21.09 15.90
N SER A 2 11.45 21.19 15.78
CA SER A 2 12.20 21.22 14.52
C SER A 2 12.92 19.90 14.33
N GLY A 3 12.91 19.39 13.10
CA GLY A 3 13.62 18.16 12.72
C GLY A 3 13.96 18.22 11.24
N VAL A 4 14.89 17.39 10.78
CA VAL A 4 15.22 17.22 9.38
C VAL A 4 14.75 15.82 8.96
N GLY A 5 14.00 15.73 7.88
CA GLY A 5 13.50 14.47 7.35
C GLY A 5 13.61 14.41 5.83
N SER A 6 13.88 13.21 5.32
CA SER A 6 13.84 12.95 3.89
C SER A 6 13.07 11.66 3.61
N VAL A 7 12.29 11.62 2.53
CA VAL A 7 11.53 10.46 2.09
C VAL A 7 11.68 10.32 0.59
N VAL A 8 12.08 9.15 0.12
CA VAL A 8 12.27 8.78 -1.30
C VAL A 8 13.00 9.87 -2.12
N GLY A 9 14.06 10.45 -1.51
CA GLY A 9 14.90 11.47 -2.13
C GLY A 9 14.39 12.92 -2.01
N TYR A 10 13.25 13.16 -1.34
CA TYR A 10 12.74 14.53 -1.09
C TYR A 10 13.05 14.96 0.35
N SER A 11 13.61 16.16 0.51
CA SER A 11 13.76 16.81 1.82
C SER A 11 12.42 17.40 2.24
N LEU A 12 11.85 16.90 3.34
CA LEU A 12 10.54 17.36 3.83
C LEU A 12 10.56 18.80 4.34
N ASN A 13 11.75 19.31 4.74
CA ASN A 13 11.92 20.67 5.23
C ASN A 13 12.03 21.70 4.10
N ALA A 14 12.35 21.25 2.88
CA ALA A 14 12.60 22.11 1.72
C ALA A 14 11.66 21.84 0.54
N ILE A 15 10.74 20.88 0.67
CA ILE A 15 9.81 20.52 -0.40
C ILE A 15 8.87 21.68 -0.73
N LYS A 16 8.70 21.96 -2.00
CA LYS A 16 7.78 22.98 -2.51
C LYS A 16 6.48 22.32 -2.97
N ASP A 17 5.38 23.07 -2.97
CA ASP A 17 4.06 22.54 -3.36
C ASP A 17 4.08 21.88 -4.75
N LYS A 18 4.84 22.41 -5.69
CA LYS A 18 5.02 21.84 -7.02
C LYS A 18 5.66 20.44 -7.04
N ASP A 19 6.41 20.09 -5.99
CA ASP A 19 7.15 18.82 -5.89
C ASP A 19 6.31 17.73 -5.18
N ILE A 20 5.26 18.13 -4.43
CA ILE A 20 4.37 17.23 -3.69
C ILE A 20 3.72 16.15 -4.59
N PRO A 21 3.20 16.46 -5.80
CA PRO A 21 2.68 15.44 -6.68
C PRO A 21 3.72 14.38 -7.08
N GLY A 22 4.98 14.79 -7.27
CA GLY A 22 6.10 13.90 -7.55
C GLY A 22 6.40 12.96 -6.37
N LEU A 23 6.45 13.51 -5.15
CA LEU A 23 6.61 12.73 -3.92
C LEU A 23 5.48 11.71 -3.75
N ARG A 24 4.21 12.14 -3.93
CA ARG A 24 3.05 11.27 -3.77
C ARG A 24 3.04 10.08 -4.74
N ARG A 25 3.53 10.26 -5.98
CA ARG A 25 3.66 9.15 -6.95
C ARG A 25 4.67 8.09 -6.52
N LYS A 26 5.69 8.48 -5.74
CA LYS A 26 6.73 7.57 -5.24
C LYS A 26 6.33 6.83 -3.97
N ILE A 27 5.15 7.13 -3.41
CA ILE A 27 4.64 6.51 -2.18
C ILE A 27 3.30 5.85 -2.48
N GLY A 28 3.18 4.56 -2.22
CA GLY A 28 1.91 3.85 -2.17
C GLY A 28 1.37 3.87 -0.74
N VAL A 29 0.08 4.12 -0.56
CA VAL A 29 -0.57 4.07 0.75
C VAL A 29 -1.66 3.02 0.76
N VAL A 30 -1.65 2.17 1.79
CA VAL A 30 -2.63 1.12 2.02
C VAL A 30 -3.27 1.35 3.39
N PHE A 31 -4.60 1.42 3.43
CA PHE A 31 -5.38 1.68 4.64
C PHE A 31 -6.10 0.43 5.12
N GLN A 32 -6.42 0.38 6.41
CA GLN A 32 -7.17 -0.69 7.06
C GLN A 32 -8.58 -0.88 6.45
N ASP A 33 -9.27 0.20 6.10
CA ASP A 33 -10.63 0.21 5.57
C ASP A 33 -10.69 0.31 4.03
N PHE A 34 -9.63 -0.17 3.36
CA PHE A 34 -9.45 -0.27 1.92
C PHE A 34 -9.53 1.05 1.17
N LYS A 35 -10.42 1.98 1.55
CA LYS A 35 -10.68 3.29 0.90
C LYS A 35 -10.90 3.18 -0.61
N LEU A 36 -11.60 2.13 -1.04
CA LEU A 36 -12.07 2.02 -2.42
C LEU A 36 -13.32 2.90 -2.60
N LEU A 37 -13.48 3.46 -3.78
CA LEU A 37 -14.66 4.27 -4.15
C LEU A 37 -15.83 3.31 -4.41
N PRO A 38 -16.90 3.34 -3.60
CA PRO A 38 -17.97 2.34 -3.66
C PRO A 38 -18.86 2.48 -4.89
N ASP A 39 -18.90 3.68 -5.49
CA ASP A 39 -19.67 4.04 -6.67
C ASP A 39 -18.96 3.76 -8.00
N ARG A 40 -17.80 3.13 -7.96
CA ARG A 40 -16.95 2.83 -9.12
C ARG A 40 -16.58 1.36 -9.18
N THR A 41 -16.44 0.85 -10.40
CA THR A 41 -15.90 -0.49 -10.63
C THR A 41 -14.46 -0.60 -10.15
N LEU A 42 -13.93 -1.82 -10.05
CA LEU A 42 -12.50 -2.02 -9.73
C LEU A 42 -11.60 -1.36 -10.78
N PHE A 43 -11.93 -1.52 -12.06
CA PHE A 43 -11.17 -0.87 -13.12
C PHE A 43 -11.17 0.65 -12.95
N ASP A 44 -12.33 1.24 -12.66
CA ASP A 44 -12.44 2.70 -12.49
C ASP A 44 -11.72 3.19 -11.24
N ASN A 45 -11.74 2.42 -10.14
CA ASN A 45 -10.95 2.71 -8.94
C ASN A 45 -9.45 2.83 -9.24
N LEU A 46 -8.92 1.93 -10.06
CA LEU A 46 -7.50 1.89 -10.40
C LEU A 46 -7.17 2.91 -11.50
N SER A 47 -7.93 2.92 -12.60
CA SER A 47 -7.69 3.83 -13.72
C SER A 47 -7.82 5.30 -13.33
N PHE A 48 -8.68 5.63 -12.36
CA PHE A 48 -8.82 6.99 -11.84
C PHE A 48 -7.51 7.52 -11.27
N VAL A 49 -6.77 6.71 -10.51
CA VAL A 49 -5.48 7.10 -9.95
C VAL A 49 -4.45 7.37 -11.05
N LEU A 50 -4.37 6.51 -12.06
CA LEU A 50 -3.47 6.70 -13.19
C LEU A 50 -3.79 7.97 -13.96
N LYS A 51 -5.08 8.21 -14.29
CA LYS A 51 -5.54 9.44 -14.95
C LYS A 51 -5.20 10.69 -14.12
N ALA A 52 -5.46 10.66 -12.81
CA ALA A 52 -5.16 11.76 -11.89
C ALA A 52 -3.65 12.04 -11.77
N THR A 53 -2.80 11.06 -12.05
CA THR A 53 -1.35 11.18 -12.03
C THR A 53 -0.73 11.45 -13.41
N GLY A 54 -1.56 11.71 -14.42
CA GLY A 54 -1.14 12.21 -15.73
C GLY A 54 -1.04 11.18 -16.84
N TRP A 55 -1.48 9.94 -16.62
CA TRP A 55 -1.56 8.93 -17.67
C TRP A 55 -2.71 9.27 -18.64
N LYS A 56 -2.43 9.26 -19.94
CA LYS A 56 -3.39 9.64 -20.99
C LYS A 56 -3.72 8.49 -21.95
N ASP A 57 -2.76 7.60 -22.16
CA ASP A 57 -2.93 6.47 -23.06
C ASP A 57 -3.84 5.40 -22.44
N LYS A 58 -4.94 5.07 -23.11
CA LYS A 58 -5.93 4.11 -22.61
C LYS A 58 -5.38 2.68 -22.55
N ASN A 59 -4.55 2.30 -23.54
CA ASN A 59 -3.98 0.96 -23.60
C ASN A 59 -2.94 0.78 -22.48
N ALA A 60 -2.05 1.75 -22.28
CA ALA A 60 -1.10 1.73 -21.19
C ALA A 60 -1.78 1.68 -19.81
N ILE A 61 -2.90 2.41 -19.63
CA ILE A 61 -3.72 2.32 -18.40
C ILE A 61 -4.28 0.92 -18.22
N GLN A 62 -4.86 0.32 -19.27
CA GLN A 62 -5.42 -1.03 -19.22
C GLN A 62 -4.35 -2.07 -18.88
N GLU A 63 -3.20 -2.01 -19.54
CA GLU A 63 -2.06 -2.89 -19.30
C GLU A 63 -1.56 -2.77 -17.86
N ARG A 64 -1.38 -1.53 -17.36
CA ARG A 64 -0.92 -1.30 -15.99
C ARG A 64 -1.91 -1.79 -14.93
N VAL A 65 -3.20 -1.58 -15.14
CA VAL A 65 -4.25 -2.11 -14.25
C VAL A 65 -4.19 -3.64 -14.22
N THR A 66 -4.10 -4.29 -15.37
CA THR A 66 -3.98 -5.76 -15.46
C THR A 66 -2.74 -6.27 -14.76
N GLU A 67 -1.60 -5.62 -14.97
CA GLU A 67 -0.32 -5.96 -14.35
C GLU A 67 -0.40 -5.91 -12.81
N VAL A 68 -0.85 -4.79 -12.24
CA VAL A 68 -0.91 -4.67 -10.77
C VAL A 68 -1.92 -5.63 -10.13
N LEU A 69 -3.04 -5.93 -10.79
CA LEU A 69 -3.99 -6.92 -10.31
C LEU A 69 -3.37 -8.34 -10.31
N SER A 70 -2.59 -8.67 -11.33
CA SER A 70 -1.82 -9.92 -11.39
C SER A 70 -0.78 -10.00 -10.27
N MET A 71 -0.04 -8.92 -10.01
CA MET A 71 0.97 -8.85 -8.93
C MET A 71 0.37 -9.19 -7.56
N VAL A 72 -0.89 -8.83 -7.31
CA VAL A 72 -1.58 -9.06 -6.04
C VAL A 72 -2.52 -10.28 -6.06
N ASN A 73 -2.48 -11.10 -7.11
CA ASN A 73 -3.32 -12.29 -7.29
C ASN A 73 -4.83 -11.99 -7.26
N VAL A 74 -5.28 -10.92 -7.90
CA VAL A 74 -6.70 -10.62 -8.10
C VAL A 74 -7.12 -11.08 -9.50
N THR A 75 -8.01 -12.07 -9.56
CA THR A 75 -8.52 -12.67 -10.81
C THR A 75 -9.98 -12.37 -11.09
N VAL A 76 -10.62 -11.58 -10.22
CA VAL A 76 -12.04 -11.22 -10.37
C VAL A 76 -12.27 -10.29 -11.56
N ASN A 77 -13.50 -10.30 -12.07
CA ASN A 77 -13.90 -9.38 -13.13
C ASN A 77 -13.76 -7.92 -12.66
N THR A 78 -13.02 -7.12 -13.41
CA THR A 78 -12.73 -5.71 -13.07
C THR A 78 -13.95 -4.78 -13.19
N ASN A 79 -15.07 -5.26 -13.77
CA ASN A 79 -16.34 -4.53 -13.80
C ASN A 79 -17.15 -4.65 -12.49
N LYS A 80 -16.72 -5.50 -11.56
CA LYS A 80 -17.34 -5.58 -10.23
C LYS A 80 -17.11 -4.31 -9.42
N TYR A 81 -18.03 -4.03 -8.51
CA TYR A 81 -17.93 -2.98 -7.52
C TYR A 81 -17.29 -3.50 -6.22
N PRO A 82 -16.71 -2.63 -5.38
CA PRO A 82 -16.07 -3.05 -4.13
C PRO A 82 -16.96 -3.89 -3.22
N PHE A 83 -18.23 -3.57 -3.11
CA PHE A 83 -19.18 -4.30 -2.26
C PHE A 83 -19.49 -5.75 -2.73
N GLU A 84 -19.09 -6.11 -3.96
CA GLU A 84 -19.22 -7.47 -4.49
C GLU A 84 -17.99 -8.35 -4.19
N LEU A 85 -17.01 -7.80 -3.46
CA LEU A 85 -15.75 -8.46 -3.12
C LEU A 85 -15.68 -8.86 -1.64
N SER A 86 -15.00 -9.95 -1.36
CA SER A 86 -14.54 -10.26 0.01
C SER A 86 -13.58 -9.19 0.55
N GLY A 87 -13.44 -9.12 1.87
CA GLY A 87 -12.49 -8.19 2.50
C GLY A 87 -11.05 -8.38 2.01
N GLY A 88 -10.62 -9.64 1.84
CA GLY A 88 -9.30 -9.97 1.31
C GLY A 88 -9.09 -9.50 -0.14
N GLU A 89 -10.11 -9.67 -1.00
CA GLU A 89 -10.05 -9.16 -2.37
C GLU A 89 -10.01 -7.62 -2.40
N GLN A 90 -10.82 -6.96 -1.55
CA GLN A 90 -10.78 -5.50 -1.43
C GLN A 90 -9.41 -5.00 -1.00
N GLN A 91 -8.77 -5.67 -0.03
CA GLN A 91 -7.43 -5.31 0.43
C GLN A 91 -6.38 -5.54 -0.66
N ARG A 92 -6.45 -6.64 -1.40
CA ARG A 92 -5.57 -6.87 -2.56
C ARG A 92 -5.72 -5.78 -3.62
N VAL A 93 -6.95 -5.34 -3.92
CA VAL A 93 -7.20 -4.22 -4.84
C VAL A 93 -6.66 -2.90 -4.27
N ALA A 94 -6.76 -2.65 -2.96
CA ALA A 94 -6.16 -1.49 -2.32
C ALA A 94 -4.63 -1.49 -2.41
N ILE A 95 -4.00 -2.67 -2.28
CA ILE A 95 -2.56 -2.84 -2.50
C ILE A 95 -2.21 -2.62 -3.98
N ALA A 96 -2.98 -3.19 -4.93
CA ALA A 96 -2.80 -2.94 -6.36
C ALA A 96 -2.85 -1.45 -6.70
N ARG A 97 -3.80 -0.72 -6.11
CA ARG A 97 -3.91 0.74 -6.26
C ARG A 97 -2.65 1.46 -5.77
N ALA A 98 -2.07 1.02 -4.66
CA ALA A 98 -0.83 1.59 -4.13
C ALA A 98 0.36 1.35 -5.08
N LEU A 99 0.37 0.28 -5.87
CA LEU A 99 1.44 -0.11 -6.80
C LEU A 99 1.40 0.61 -8.15
N LEU A 100 0.29 1.28 -8.51
CA LEU A 100 0.03 1.81 -9.87
C LEU A 100 1.15 2.69 -10.44
N ASN A 101 1.70 3.60 -9.64
CA ASN A 101 2.71 4.57 -10.08
C ASN A 101 4.16 4.09 -9.85
N HIS A 102 4.42 2.79 -9.74
CA HIS A 102 5.73 2.22 -9.45
C HIS A 102 6.38 2.88 -8.21
N PRO A 103 5.72 2.85 -7.04
CA PRO A 103 6.23 3.52 -5.85
C PRO A 103 7.56 2.93 -5.40
N GLN A 104 8.37 3.73 -4.72
CA GLN A 104 9.60 3.29 -4.06
C GLN A 104 9.36 2.86 -2.61
N LEU A 105 8.23 3.29 -2.05
CA LEU A 105 7.84 3.05 -0.66
C LEU A 105 6.35 2.74 -0.59
N ILE A 106 5.98 1.69 0.14
CA ILE A 106 4.61 1.44 0.58
C ILE A 106 4.52 1.77 2.07
N ILE A 107 3.50 2.55 2.42
CA ILE A 107 3.10 2.80 3.81
C ILE A 107 1.75 2.11 4.01
N ALA A 108 1.70 1.13 4.91
CA ALA A 108 0.50 0.38 5.24
C ALA A 108 0.08 0.65 6.68
N ASP A 109 -1.17 1.06 6.87
CA ASP A 109 -1.74 1.33 8.18
C ASP A 109 -2.77 0.24 8.51
N GLU A 110 -2.45 -0.62 9.48
CA GLU A 110 -3.25 -1.79 9.92
C GLU A 110 -3.80 -2.61 8.74
N PRO A 111 -2.98 -3.06 7.77
CA PRO A 111 -3.48 -3.61 6.51
C PRO A 111 -4.21 -4.95 6.65
N THR A 112 -4.19 -5.56 7.84
CA THR A 112 -4.84 -6.83 8.17
C THR A 112 -5.93 -6.69 9.23
N GLY A 113 -6.16 -5.48 9.74
CA GLY A 113 -7.02 -5.24 10.91
C GLY A 113 -8.50 -5.58 10.71
N ASN A 114 -8.99 -5.66 9.47
CA ASN A 114 -10.38 -6.00 9.13
C ASN A 114 -10.52 -7.38 8.45
N LEU A 115 -9.49 -8.23 8.56
CA LEU A 115 -9.43 -9.52 7.88
C LEU A 115 -9.38 -10.67 8.89
N ASP A 116 -9.86 -11.84 8.47
CA ASP A 116 -9.68 -13.07 9.21
C ASP A 116 -8.20 -13.49 9.28
N PRO A 117 -7.80 -14.37 10.20
CA PRO A 117 -6.41 -14.75 10.41
C PRO A 117 -5.73 -15.39 9.20
N GLU A 118 -6.45 -16.16 8.39
CA GLU A 118 -5.91 -16.84 7.20
C GLU A 118 -5.63 -15.82 6.10
N THR A 119 -6.62 -15.01 5.77
CA THR A 119 -6.48 -13.90 4.80
C THR A 119 -5.40 -12.91 5.24
N SER A 120 -5.31 -12.61 6.55
CA SER A 120 -4.25 -11.74 7.10
C SER A 120 -2.85 -12.28 6.80
N GLN A 121 -2.64 -13.59 6.95
CA GLN A 121 -1.37 -14.22 6.62
C GLN A 121 -1.04 -14.10 5.11
N GLU A 122 -2.03 -14.29 4.25
CA GLU A 122 -1.84 -14.15 2.81
C GLU A 122 -1.46 -12.71 2.41
N ILE A 123 -2.09 -11.71 3.02
CA ILE A 123 -1.73 -10.30 2.80
C ILE A 123 -0.31 -10.01 3.29
N MET A 124 0.10 -10.55 4.44
CA MET A 124 1.47 -10.41 4.92
C MET A 124 2.50 -11.10 4.02
N GLN A 125 2.16 -12.28 3.48
CA GLN A 125 3.00 -12.96 2.47
C GLN A 125 3.14 -12.13 1.20
N LEU A 126 2.06 -11.48 0.76
CA LEU A 126 2.10 -10.57 -0.38
C LEU A 126 3.06 -9.39 -0.13
N PHE A 127 3.01 -8.75 1.03
CA PHE A 127 3.97 -7.70 1.39
C PHE A 127 5.41 -8.20 1.44
N ARG A 128 5.65 -9.42 1.96
CA ARG A 128 6.98 -10.04 1.94
C ARG A 128 7.48 -10.28 0.52
N LYS A 129 6.61 -10.77 -0.36
CA LYS A 129 6.94 -10.96 -1.78
C LYS A 129 7.34 -9.63 -2.42
N LEU A 130 6.53 -8.58 -2.27
CA LEU A 130 6.83 -7.24 -2.80
C LEU A 130 8.15 -6.70 -2.24
N HIS A 131 8.43 -6.94 -0.94
CA HIS A 131 9.70 -6.55 -0.34
C HIS A 131 10.88 -7.32 -0.94
N SER A 132 10.77 -8.63 -1.15
CA SER A 132 11.82 -9.44 -1.77
C SER A 132 12.11 -9.03 -3.23
N GLU A 133 11.14 -8.43 -3.90
CA GLU A 133 11.26 -7.84 -5.24
C GLU A 133 11.83 -6.40 -5.23
N GLY A 134 12.29 -5.92 -4.06
CA GLY A 134 12.97 -4.63 -3.90
C GLY A 134 12.10 -3.48 -3.38
N MET A 135 10.82 -3.71 -3.07
CA MET A 135 9.93 -2.68 -2.52
C MET A 135 10.28 -2.39 -1.05
N THR A 136 10.41 -1.13 -0.69
CA THR A 136 10.44 -0.73 0.72
C THR A 136 9.03 -0.71 1.29
N VAL A 137 8.79 -1.39 2.42
CA VAL A 137 7.48 -1.43 3.10
C VAL A 137 7.65 -0.94 4.52
N ILE A 138 6.85 0.04 4.91
CA ILE A 138 6.65 0.49 6.30
C ILE A 138 5.22 0.13 6.67
N MET A 139 5.04 -0.59 7.78
CA MET A 139 3.73 -1.00 8.26
C MET A 139 3.52 -0.56 9.69
N ALA A 140 2.40 0.10 9.96
CA ALA A 140 1.91 0.30 11.31
C ALA A 140 0.96 -0.86 11.65
N THR A 141 1.19 -1.54 12.77
CA THR A 141 0.30 -2.59 13.25
C THR A 141 0.43 -2.79 14.75
N HIS A 142 -0.64 -3.25 15.37
CA HIS A 142 -0.67 -3.70 16.77
C HIS A 142 -0.84 -5.23 16.88
N ASP A 143 -0.85 -5.97 15.76
CA ASP A 143 -0.96 -7.44 15.75
C ASP A 143 0.41 -8.08 16.05
N TYR A 144 0.62 -8.42 17.32
CA TYR A 144 1.86 -9.09 17.78
C TYR A 144 2.08 -10.45 17.12
N ASN A 145 1.02 -11.19 16.78
CA ASN A 145 1.15 -12.50 16.15
C ASN A 145 1.75 -12.35 14.75
N MET A 146 1.30 -11.34 14.01
CA MET A 146 1.86 -11.03 12.70
C MET A 146 3.29 -10.53 12.78
N ILE A 147 3.63 -9.71 13.79
CA ILE A 147 5.01 -9.23 14.01
C ILE A 147 5.97 -10.40 14.26
N VAL A 148 5.57 -11.38 15.07
CA VAL A 148 6.39 -12.57 15.37
C VAL A 148 6.51 -13.47 14.14
N LYS A 149 5.40 -13.71 13.44
CA LYS A 149 5.35 -14.62 12.28
C LYS A 149 6.07 -14.07 11.05
N PHE A 150 6.07 -12.75 10.89
CA PHE A 150 6.69 -12.02 9.77
C PHE A 150 7.77 -11.05 10.28
N PRO A 151 8.93 -11.57 10.71
CA PRO A 151 9.97 -10.76 11.33
C PRO A 151 10.52 -9.71 10.37
N GLY A 152 10.86 -8.55 10.93
CA GLY A 152 11.44 -7.42 10.24
C GLY A 152 12.04 -6.43 11.23
N LYS A 153 12.45 -5.26 10.76
CA LYS A 153 12.87 -4.17 11.65
C LYS A 153 11.65 -3.60 12.37
N ILE A 154 11.66 -3.65 13.71
CA ILE A 154 10.53 -3.21 14.52
C ILE A 154 10.90 -1.91 15.23
N LEU A 155 10.04 -0.91 15.08
CA LEU A 155 10.11 0.38 15.76
C LEU A 155 8.89 0.53 16.66
N LYS A 156 9.12 0.53 17.97
CA LYS A 156 8.05 0.76 18.95
C LYS A 156 7.89 2.26 19.22
N CYS A 157 6.66 2.74 19.05
CA CYS A 157 6.27 4.11 19.40
C CYS A 157 5.69 4.13 20.81
N GLY A 158 6.20 4.99 21.66
CA GLY A 158 5.68 5.18 23.03
C GLY A 158 6.34 6.40 23.69
N ASP A 159 5.62 7.08 24.57
CA ASP A 159 6.07 8.24 25.35
C ASP A 159 6.77 9.32 24.51
N GLY A 160 6.28 9.54 23.28
CA GLY A 160 6.86 10.51 22.36
C GLY A 160 8.22 10.12 21.78
N LYS A 161 8.63 8.87 21.92
CA LYS A 161 9.89 8.32 21.43
C LYS A 161 9.63 7.18 20.44
N LEU A 162 10.62 6.96 19.57
CA LEU A 162 10.69 5.84 18.66
C LEU A 162 11.89 4.98 19.08
N ILE A 163 11.66 3.72 19.41
CA ILE A 163 12.68 2.82 19.93
C ILE A 163 12.74 1.58 19.02
N GLU A 164 13.92 1.26 18.52
CA GLU A 164 14.15 0.00 17.82
C GLU A 164 14.13 -1.16 18.82
N VAL A 165 13.33 -2.18 18.54
CA VAL A 165 13.19 -3.35 19.40
C VAL A 165 13.40 -4.63 18.57
N VAL A 166 13.88 -5.67 19.24
CA VAL A 166 14.01 -7.01 18.65
C VAL A 166 12.86 -7.85 19.19
N ALA A 167 12.09 -8.49 18.31
CA ALA A 167 11.11 -9.47 18.74
C ALA A 167 11.87 -10.62 19.43
N LYS A 168 11.58 -10.86 20.70
CA LYS A 168 12.01 -12.11 21.34
C LYS A 168 11.09 -13.21 20.82
N ILE A 169 11.63 -14.07 20.00
CA ILE A 169 11.00 -15.33 19.55
C ILE A 169 11.02 -16.32 20.69
#